data_b629e8aebfcae3479602e3877daeb4d0
#
_entry.id   b629e8aebfcae3479602e3877daeb4d0
#
_cell.length_a   1.000
_cell.length_b   1.000
_cell.length_c   1.000
_cell.angle_alpha   90.00
_cell.angle_beta   90.00
_cell.angle_gamma   90.00
#
_symmetry.space_group_name_H-M   'P 1'
#
loop_
_entity.id
_entity.type
_entity.pdbx_description
1 polymer ?
#
loop_
_entity_poly.entity_id
_entity_poly.type
_entity_poly.pdbx_seq_one_letter_code
_entity_poly.pdbx_strand_id
1 'polypeptide(L)'
;MAQIITRGIKALVDEANAQIETMTPQQVMSAAAKGDVVIVDIRDPREIERDGRIPGAFACTRGMLEFWIDPNSPYAKPAFQQDKKYIFHCAGGMRSALAAKTADDMGLKPVAHMGGGFAAWKEAGGDIEAFAPKTTKA
;
A
#
# COMPACT_ATOMS: atom_id res chain seq x y z
N MET A 1 -34.61 -10.22 3.90
CA MET A 1 -33.98 -10.83 2.75
C MET A 1 -32.53 -10.48 2.69
N ALA A 2 -31.70 -11.44 2.42
CA ALA A 2 -30.28 -11.18 2.30
C ALA A 2 -30.01 -10.44 1.00
N GLN A 3 -28.95 -9.65 1.00
CA GLN A 3 -28.47 -8.99 -0.21
C GLN A 3 -27.84 -10.03 -1.13
N ILE A 4 -27.93 -9.82 -2.42
CA ILE A 4 -27.26 -10.66 -3.40
C ILE A 4 -26.11 -9.86 -3.97
N ILE A 5 -24.90 -10.26 -3.62
CA ILE A 5 -23.71 -9.56 -4.10
C ILE A 5 -23.30 -10.19 -5.44
N THR A 6 -23.32 -9.40 -6.50
CA THR A 6 -23.03 -9.88 -7.83
C THR A 6 -21.54 -9.82 -8.21
N ARG A 7 -20.76 -9.00 -7.48
CA ARG A 7 -19.32 -8.93 -7.68
C ARG A 7 -18.70 -8.95 -6.29
N GLY A 8 -18.20 -10.11 -5.90
CA GLY A 8 -17.62 -10.28 -4.57
C GLY A 8 -16.16 -9.83 -4.50
N ILE A 9 -15.60 -9.93 -3.30
CA ILE A 9 -14.23 -9.46 -3.05
C ILE A 9 -13.22 -10.21 -3.92
N LYS A 10 -13.43 -11.52 -4.16
CA LYS A 10 -12.50 -12.27 -5.00
C LYS A 10 -12.46 -11.70 -6.42
N ALA A 11 -13.62 -11.41 -6.98
CA ALA A 11 -13.69 -10.84 -8.32
C ALA A 11 -12.99 -9.50 -8.41
N LEU A 12 -13.17 -8.66 -7.38
CA LEU A 12 -12.53 -7.35 -7.35
C LEU A 12 -11.02 -7.46 -7.25
N VAL A 13 -10.53 -8.37 -6.41
CA VAL A 13 -9.09 -8.57 -6.24
C VAL A 13 -8.47 -9.17 -7.52
N ASP A 14 -9.14 -10.16 -8.12
CA ASP A 14 -8.65 -10.76 -9.36
C ASP A 14 -8.56 -9.71 -10.47
N GLU A 15 -9.56 -8.84 -10.57
CA GLU A 15 -9.57 -7.76 -11.54
C GLU A 15 -8.42 -6.78 -11.30
N ALA A 16 -8.18 -6.44 -10.05
CA ALA A 16 -7.09 -5.55 -9.70
C ALA A 16 -5.74 -6.19 -10.07
N ASN A 17 -5.55 -7.45 -9.72
CA ASN A 17 -4.29 -8.14 -10.01
C ASN A 17 -4.06 -8.32 -11.51
N ALA A 18 -5.11 -8.34 -12.30
CA ALA A 18 -4.97 -8.42 -13.76
C ALA A 18 -4.54 -7.08 -14.35
N GLN A 19 -4.81 -5.99 -13.66
CA GLN A 19 -4.52 -4.64 -14.16
C GLN A 19 -3.16 -4.12 -13.71
N ILE A 20 -2.74 -4.44 -12.48
CA ILE A 20 -1.54 -3.85 -11.91
C ILE A 20 -0.46 -4.91 -11.67
N GLU A 21 0.77 -4.47 -11.55
CA GLU A 21 1.90 -5.35 -11.31
C GLU A 21 1.91 -5.86 -9.87
N THR A 22 2.22 -7.14 -9.69
CA THR A 22 2.43 -7.72 -8.36
C THR A 22 3.93 -8.01 -8.23
N MET A 23 4.55 -7.48 -7.19
CA MET A 23 5.97 -7.68 -6.92
C MET A 23 6.14 -8.61 -5.73
N THR A 24 7.19 -9.42 -5.74
CA THR A 24 7.53 -10.23 -4.57
C THR A 24 8.25 -9.37 -3.55
N PRO A 25 8.29 -9.79 -2.27
CA PRO A 25 9.06 -9.06 -1.27
C PRO A 25 10.52 -8.85 -1.69
N GLN A 26 11.14 -9.84 -2.32
CA GLN A 26 12.52 -9.74 -2.77
C GLN A 26 12.68 -8.65 -3.84
N GLN A 27 11.73 -8.58 -4.76
CA GLN A 27 11.74 -7.54 -5.79
C GLN A 27 11.56 -6.16 -5.17
N VAL A 28 10.71 -6.05 -4.14
CA VAL A 28 10.49 -4.79 -3.44
C VAL A 28 11.76 -4.37 -2.70
N MET A 29 12.42 -5.32 -2.03
CA MET A 29 13.68 -5.05 -1.33
C MET A 29 14.72 -4.49 -2.30
N SER A 30 14.84 -5.13 -3.45
CA SER A 30 15.80 -4.72 -4.47
C SER A 30 15.51 -3.32 -5.01
N ALA A 31 14.23 -3.04 -5.28
CA ALA A 31 13.82 -1.74 -5.77
C ALA A 31 14.02 -0.65 -4.72
N ALA A 32 13.72 -0.96 -3.46
CA ALA A 32 13.89 -0.01 -2.38
C ALA A 32 15.36 0.36 -2.18
N ALA A 33 16.25 -0.61 -2.35
CA ALA A 33 17.68 -0.38 -2.20
C ALA A 33 18.20 0.61 -3.26
N LYS A 34 17.55 0.69 -4.41
CA LYS A 34 17.95 1.62 -5.46
C LYS A 34 17.39 3.02 -5.24
N GLY A 35 16.42 3.16 -4.34
CA GLY A 35 15.87 4.47 -4.01
C GLY A 35 14.87 5.04 -5.00
N ASP A 36 14.42 4.25 -5.96
CA ASP A 36 13.51 4.72 -7.01
C ASP A 36 12.05 4.50 -6.74
N VAL A 37 11.69 4.07 -5.55
CA VAL A 37 10.32 3.71 -5.24
C VAL A 37 9.84 4.36 -3.97
N VAL A 38 8.53 4.49 -3.85
CA VAL A 38 7.87 4.91 -2.62
C VAL A 38 7.03 3.71 -2.18
N ILE A 39 7.33 3.16 -1.02
CA ILE A 39 6.54 2.07 -0.46
C ILE A 39 5.41 2.70 0.33
N VAL A 40 4.18 2.33 0.03
CA VAL A 40 3.00 2.89 0.68
C VAL A 40 2.31 1.81 1.50
N ASP A 41 2.24 2.03 2.81
CA ASP A 41 1.61 1.10 3.74
C ASP A 41 0.18 1.57 3.97
N ILE A 42 -0.80 0.79 3.50
CA ILE A 42 -2.20 1.19 3.59
C ILE A 42 -2.94 0.53 4.75
N ARG A 43 -2.19 -0.10 5.65
CA ARG A 43 -2.80 -0.75 6.81
C ARG A 43 -3.33 0.28 7.80
N ASP A 44 -4.21 -0.18 8.68
CA ASP A 44 -4.72 0.63 9.77
C ASP A 44 -3.56 0.97 10.72
N PRO A 45 -3.50 2.17 11.30
CA PRO A 45 -2.43 2.53 12.23
C PRO A 45 -2.23 1.55 13.37
N ARG A 46 -3.29 0.88 13.83
CA ARG A 46 -3.16 -0.11 14.91
C ARG A 46 -2.38 -1.33 14.45
N GLU A 47 -2.54 -1.73 13.20
CA GLU A 47 -1.78 -2.86 12.65
C GLU A 47 -0.29 -2.48 12.60
N ILE A 48 0.01 -1.26 12.17
CA ILE A 48 1.40 -0.79 12.08
C ILE A 48 2.02 -0.72 13.47
N GLU A 49 1.27 -0.22 14.43
CA GLU A 49 1.75 -0.13 15.80
C GLU A 49 2.02 -1.49 16.40
N ARG A 50 1.11 -2.43 16.15
CA ARG A 50 1.25 -3.79 16.69
C ARG A 50 2.36 -4.59 16.03
N ASP A 51 2.46 -4.51 14.71
CA ASP A 51 3.33 -5.40 13.94
C ASP A 51 4.62 -4.76 13.42
N GLY A 52 4.75 -3.44 13.55
CA GLY A 52 5.89 -2.74 12.99
C GLY A 52 5.66 -2.38 11.53
N ARG A 53 6.66 -1.78 10.92
CA ARG A 53 6.55 -1.33 9.53
C ARG A 53 7.82 -1.57 8.75
N ILE A 54 7.72 -1.50 7.44
CA ILE A 54 8.90 -1.52 6.57
C ILE A 54 9.57 -0.15 6.72
N PRO A 55 10.88 -0.11 7.03
CA PRO A 55 11.57 1.17 7.19
C PRO A 55 11.43 2.04 5.95
N GLY A 56 11.10 3.30 6.17
CA GLY A 56 10.94 4.26 5.08
C GLY A 56 9.58 4.25 4.39
N ALA A 57 8.70 3.33 4.74
CA ALA A 57 7.38 3.27 4.12
C ALA A 57 6.54 4.49 4.51
N PHE A 58 5.76 4.97 3.57
CA PHE A 58 4.85 6.08 3.81
C PHE A 58 3.48 5.51 4.21
N ALA A 59 3.02 5.85 5.38
CA ALA A 59 1.73 5.35 5.86
C ALA A 59 0.58 6.17 5.29
N CYS A 60 -0.33 5.49 4.61
CA CYS A 60 -1.52 6.12 4.07
C CYS A 60 -2.68 5.15 4.24
N THR A 61 -3.44 5.32 5.30
CA THR A 61 -4.60 4.48 5.56
C THR A 61 -5.51 4.45 4.35
N ARG A 62 -6.00 3.26 4.00
CA ARG A 62 -6.78 3.08 2.77
C ARG A 62 -7.90 4.12 2.60
N GLY A 63 -8.54 4.51 3.69
CA GLY A 63 -9.65 5.47 3.64
C GLY A 63 -9.25 6.86 3.17
N MET A 64 -7.98 7.21 3.21
CA MET A 64 -7.51 8.53 2.80
C MET A 64 -6.85 8.52 1.43
N LEU A 65 -6.71 7.37 0.81
CA LEU A 65 -5.89 7.22 -0.38
C LEU A 65 -6.25 8.19 -1.50
N GLU A 66 -7.51 8.19 -1.93
CA GLU A 66 -7.94 9.03 -3.04
C GLU A 66 -7.75 10.52 -2.73
N PHE A 67 -8.00 10.89 -1.47
CA PHE A 67 -7.88 12.29 -1.05
C PHE A 67 -6.45 12.77 -1.01
N TRP A 68 -5.53 11.87 -0.69
CA TRP A 68 -4.11 12.22 -0.57
C TRP A 68 -3.40 12.19 -1.93
N ILE A 69 -3.88 11.39 -2.87
CA ILE A 69 -3.29 11.28 -4.20
C ILE A 69 -3.60 12.51 -5.06
N ASP A 70 -4.83 12.98 -5.01
CA ASP A 70 -5.28 14.05 -5.90
C ASP A 70 -4.69 15.41 -5.50
N PRO A 71 -3.82 16.00 -6.33
CA PRO A 71 -3.19 17.28 -5.98
C PRO A 71 -4.20 18.43 -5.85
N ASN A 72 -5.39 18.26 -6.39
CA ASN A 72 -6.44 19.28 -6.28
C ASN A 72 -7.34 19.07 -5.06
N SER A 73 -7.11 18.01 -4.31
CA SER A 73 -7.84 17.74 -3.09
C SER A 73 -7.31 18.65 -1.97
N PRO A 74 -8.17 19.08 -1.03
CA PRO A 74 -7.68 19.86 0.11
C PRO A 74 -6.79 19.04 1.04
N TYR A 75 -6.76 17.70 0.85
CA TYR A 75 -5.94 16.83 1.69
C TYR A 75 -4.74 16.22 0.96
N ALA A 76 -4.39 16.77 -0.19
CA ALA A 76 -3.27 16.25 -0.99
C ALA A 76 -1.98 16.16 -0.18
N LYS A 77 -1.22 15.08 -0.41
CA LYS A 77 0.08 14.89 0.27
C LYS A 77 1.21 14.90 -0.76
N PRO A 78 2.27 15.66 -0.49
CA PRO A 78 3.42 15.72 -1.41
C PRO A 78 4.04 14.37 -1.70
N ALA A 79 3.91 13.40 -0.80
CA ALA A 79 4.46 12.07 -1.01
C ALA A 79 3.97 11.44 -2.31
N PHE A 80 2.77 11.80 -2.77
CA PHE A 80 2.21 11.25 -4.00
C PHE A 80 2.53 12.10 -5.24
N GLN A 81 3.43 13.07 -5.12
CA GLN A 81 3.81 13.95 -6.22
C GLN A 81 5.22 13.66 -6.74
N GLN A 82 5.75 12.49 -6.46
CA GLN A 82 7.11 12.15 -6.84
C GLN A 82 7.16 11.36 -8.14
N ASP A 83 8.20 11.55 -8.91
CA ASP A 83 8.40 10.81 -10.14
C ASP A 83 9.09 9.49 -9.79
N LYS A 84 8.36 8.62 -9.13
CA LYS A 84 8.85 7.33 -8.66
C LYS A 84 7.76 6.28 -8.83
N LYS A 85 8.15 5.02 -8.72
CA LYS A 85 7.19 3.92 -8.72
C LYS A 85 6.61 3.79 -7.32
N TYR A 86 5.31 3.65 -7.23
CA TYR A 86 4.62 3.48 -5.95
C TYR A 86 4.28 2.02 -5.76
N ILE A 87 4.71 1.45 -4.64
CA ILE A 87 4.46 0.05 -4.32
C ILE A 87 3.60 -0.01 -3.08
N PHE A 88 2.37 -0.45 -3.23
CA PHE A 88 1.41 -0.52 -2.12
C PHE A 88 1.52 -1.86 -1.41
N HIS A 89 1.35 -1.87 -0.10
CA HIS A 89 1.25 -3.13 0.62
C HIS A 89 0.26 -3.02 1.78
N CYS A 90 -0.23 -4.18 2.19
CA CYS A 90 -1.09 -4.31 3.36
C CYS A 90 -0.61 -5.52 4.15
N ALA A 91 -1.46 -6.15 4.94
CA ALA A 91 -1.06 -7.31 5.73
C ALA A 91 -0.90 -8.56 4.89
N GLY A 92 -1.86 -8.87 4.02
CA GLY A 92 -1.87 -10.12 3.25
C GLY A 92 -1.94 -9.98 1.74
N GLY A 93 -2.11 -8.78 1.22
CA GLY A 93 -2.07 -8.54 -0.22
C GLY A 93 -3.38 -8.25 -0.91
N MET A 94 -4.52 -8.35 -0.24
CA MET A 94 -5.81 -8.09 -0.89
C MET A 94 -6.15 -6.60 -0.94
N ARG A 95 -6.05 -5.92 0.18
CA ARG A 95 -6.33 -4.48 0.24
C ARG A 95 -5.38 -3.70 -0.67
N SER A 96 -4.12 -4.12 -0.73
CA SER A 96 -3.13 -3.41 -1.52
C SER A 96 -3.36 -3.57 -3.01
N ALA A 97 -3.89 -4.72 -3.44
CA ALA A 97 -4.26 -4.91 -4.84
C ALA A 97 -5.34 -3.89 -5.23
N LEU A 98 -6.37 -3.76 -4.40
CA LEU A 98 -7.44 -2.80 -4.64
C LEU A 98 -6.94 -1.36 -4.60
N ALA A 99 -6.05 -1.05 -3.67
CA ALA A 99 -5.49 0.28 -3.54
C ALA A 99 -4.65 0.64 -4.76
N ALA A 100 -3.80 -0.27 -5.22
CA ALA A 100 -2.96 -0.03 -6.38
C ALA A 100 -3.81 0.19 -7.63
N LYS A 101 -4.88 -0.59 -7.78
CA LYS A 101 -5.80 -0.39 -8.91
C LYS A 101 -6.43 0.98 -8.86
N THR A 102 -6.91 1.40 -7.69
CA THR A 102 -7.51 2.72 -7.53
C THR A 102 -6.51 3.82 -7.90
N ALA A 103 -5.29 3.71 -7.41
CA ALA A 103 -4.24 4.68 -7.72
C ALA A 103 -3.94 4.72 -9.23
N ASP A 104 -3.86 3.55 -9.85
CA ASP A 104 -3.61 3.46 -11.28
C ASP A 104 -4.75 4.10 -12.07
N ASP A 105 -5.98 3.82 -11.68
CA ASP A 105 -7.16 4.39 -12.34
C ASP A 105 -7.18 5.92 -12.21
N MET A 106 -6.65 6.45 -11.12
CA MET A 106 -6.56 7.90 -10.94
C MET A 106 -5.41 8.53 -11.73
N GLY A 107 -4.52 7.72 -12.27
CA GLY A 107 -3.40 8.23 -13.06
C GLY A 107 -2.06 8.25 -12.35
N LEU A 108 -1.98 7.73 -11.14
CA LEU A 108 -0.68 7.61 -10.46
C LEU A 108 0.07 6.45 -11.10
N LYS A 109 1.20 6.73 -11.71
CA LYS A 109 1.95 5.72 -12.46
C LYS A 109 3.45 5.95 -12.35
N PRO A 110 4.25 4.87 -12.33
CA PRO A 110 3.83 3.47 -12.31
C PRO A 110 3.48 3.01 -10.89
N VAL A 111 2.60 2.03 -10.80
CA VAL A 111 2.22 1.45 -9.51
C VAL A 111 2.35 -0.07 -9.54
N ALA A 112 2.54 -0.63 -8.36
CA ALA A 112 2.54 -2.07 -8.14
C ALA A 112 2.04 -2.31 -6.74
N HIS A 113 1.79 -3.60 -6.40
CA HIS A 113 1.62 -3.92 -4.98
C HIS A 113 2.48 -5.13 -4.65
N MET A 114 2.78 -5.30 -3.36
CA MET A 114 3.58 -6.42 -2.91
C MET A 114 2.69 -7.60 -2.58
N GLY A 115 2.87 -8.69 -3.33
CA GLY A 115 2.10 -9.90 -3.11
C GLY A 115 2.42 -10.52 -1.75
N GLY A 116 1.38 -11.03 -1.09
CA GLY A 116 1.54 -11.61 0.23
C GLY A 116 1.68 -10.60 1.35
N GLY A 117 1.86 -9.34 1.04
CA GLY A 117 1.86 -8.23 2.00
C GLY A 117 2.96 -8.31 3.05
N PHE A 118 2.70 -7.66 4.17
CA PHE A 118 3.66 -7.57 5.26
C PHE A 118 4.04 -8.94 5.81
N ALA A 119 3.10 -9.88 5.80
CA ALA A 119 3.39 -11.25 6.25
C ALA A 119 4.48 -11.88 5.38
N ALA A 120 4.38 -11.74 4.07
CA ALA A 120 5.38 -12.29 3.16
C ALA A 120 6.71 -11.57 3.26
N TRP A 121 6.67 -10.24 3.48
CA TRP A 121 7.87 -9.45 3.70
C TRP A 121 8.65 -9.96 4.91
N LYS A 122 7.93 -10.19 6.00
CA LYS A 122 8.51 -10.67 7.23
C LYS A 122 9.11 -12.06 7.04
N GLU A 123 8.37 -12.94 6.36
CA GLU A 123 8.82 -14.29 6.10
C GLU A 123 10.06 -14.33 5.20
N ALA A 124 10.17 -13.37 4.30
CA ALA A 124 11.32 -13.26 3.40
C ALA A 124 12.54 -12.63 4.08
N GLY A 125 12.41 -12.26 5.34
CA GLY A 125 13.53 -11.68 6.09
C GLY A 125 13.70 -10.18 5.90
N GLY A 126 12.67 -9.49 5.43
CA GLY A 126 12.74 -8.05 5.24
C GLY A 126 12.87 -7.30 6.55
N ASP A 127 13.52 -6.14 6.51
CA ASP A 127 13.70 -5.32 7.69
C ASP A 127 12.37 -4.78 8.20
N ILE A 128 12.22 -4.79 9.51
CA ILE A 128 11.02 -4.29 10.17
C ILE A 128 11.47 -3.39 11.32
N GLU A 129 10.90 -2.21 11.41
CA GLU A 129 11.17 -1.34 12.55
C GLU A 129 9.89 -1.15 13.35
N ALA A 130 10.04 -1.02 14.65
CA ALA A 130 8.90 -0.73 15.51
C ALA A 130 8.42 0.68 15.18
N PHE A 131 7.12 0.85 15.24
CA PHE A 131 6.53 2.15 14.96
C PHE A 131 5.57 2.50 16.09
N ALA A 132 5.87 3.58 16.80
CA ALA A 132 4.97 4.11 17.80
C ALA A 132 4.36 5.36 17.21
N PRO A 133 3.06 5.55 17.33
CA PRO A 133 2.46 6.79 16.87
C PRO A 133 3.00 7.93 17.71
N LYS A 134 3.03 9.10 17.12
CA LYS A 134 3.45 10.22 17.80
C LYS A 134 2.43 10.56 18.80
N THR A 135 2.56 10.18 19.93
CA THR A 135 1.59 10.37 20.83
C THR A 135 1.73 11.62 21.36
N THR A 136 1.20 12.00 21.53
CA THR A 136 1.29 13.04 22.00
C THR A 136 1.91 13.24 23.04
N LYS A 137 2.49 13.63 23.28
CA LYS A 137 3.15 13.78 24.08
C LYS A 137 2.80 14.38 24.80
N ALA A 138 2.70 14.29 25.18
CA ALA A 138 2.11 14.73 26.00
C ALA A 138 2.49 15.66 26.53
#